data_2129a33a8d3db1372713da6d8f60266e
#
_entry.id   2129a33a8d3db1372713da6d8f60266e
#
_cell.length_a   1.000
_cell.length_b   1.000
_cell.length_c   1.000
_cell.angle_alpha   90.00
_cell.angle_beta   90.00
_cell.angle_gamma   90.00
#
_symmetry.space_group_name_H-M   'P 1'
#
loop_
_entity.id
_entity.type
_entity.pdbx_description
1 polymer ?
#
loop_
_entity_poly.entity_id
_entity_poly.type
_entity_poly.pdbx_seq_one_letter_code
_entity_poly.pdbx_strand_id
1 'polypeptide(L)'
;MKENISMLQTALRFLDEHNEISFATCEGDLPKIRIFQIMRREDNMLYFATSPEKAVWRELQQNPNVELLAYADNISVRCRGMVNFDVEDSVKQWIYDNNSVLSRLYDSWEGMAFFCLPIVELDYYDLTPTPPVFKHFNLKTGEVSNGFVGSRFKSK
;
A
#
# COMPACT_ATOMS: atom_id res chain seq x y z
N MET A 1 -9.88 11.55 19.14
CA MET A 1 -10.53 11.04 17.91
C MET A 1 -10.19 11.86 16.67
N LYS A 2 -10.33 13.17 16.67
CA LYS A 2 -9.96 14.03 15.53
C LYS A 2 -8.49 13.89 15.13
N GLU A 3 -7.58 13.82 16.11
CA GLU A 3 -6.15 13.65 15.85
C GLU A 3 -5.85 12.32 15.13
N ASN A 4 -6.51 11.24 15.53
CA ASN A 4 -6.32 9.93 14.92
C ASN A 4 -6.83 9.88 13.47
N ILE A 5 -8.00 10.50 13.21
CA ILE A 5 -8.54 10.62 11.86
C ILE A 5 -7.60 11.47 10.99
N SER A 6 -7.11 12.59 11.54
CA SER A 6 -6.15 13.46 10.86
C SER A 6 -4.84 12.74 10.54
N MET A 7 -4.34 11.91 11.47
CA MET A 7 -3.14 11.12 11.27
C MET A 7 -3.32 10.04 10.22
N LEU A 8 -4.47 9.37 10.21
CA LEU A 8 -4.80 8.40 9.17
C LEU A 8 -4.82 9.07 7.81
N GLN A 9 -5.45 10.24 7.68
CA GLN A 9 -5.48 10.98 6.42
C GLN A 9 -4.08 11.43 6.00
N THR A 10 -3.22 11.81 6.95
CA THR A 10 -1.82 12.14 6.68
C THR A 10 -1.08 10.93 6.12
N ALA A 11 -1.27 9.75 6.70
CA ALA A 11 -0.66 8.51 6.23
C ALA A 11 -1.14 8.14 4.82
N LEU A 12 -2.44 8.25 4.56
CA LEU A 12 -2.99 7.94 3.25
C LEU A 12 -2.51 8.93 2.19
N ARG A 13 -2.41 10.21 2.53
CA ARG A 13 -1.84 11.23 1.65
C ARG A 13 -0.37 10.96 1.34
N PHE A 14 0.37 10.46 2.33
CA PHE A 14 1.76 10.06 2.12
C PHE A 14 1.88 8.99 1.03
N LEU A 15 0.95 8.04 0.99
CA LEU A 15 0.90 7.03 -0.09
C LEU A 15 0.62 7.66 -1.45
N ASP A 16 -0.20 8.71 -1.50
CA ASP A 16 -0.46 9.42 -2.76
C ASP A 16 0.79 10.15 -3.26
N GLU A 17 1.55 10.74 -2.35
CA GLU A 17 2.76 11.51 -2.66
C GLU A 17 3.97 10.61 -2.95
N HIS A 18 4.02 9.42 -2.36
CA HIS A 18 5.13 8.46 -2.48
C HIS A 18 4.59 7.10 -2.92
N ASN A 19 4.08 7.06 -4.14
CA ASN A 19 3.32 5.92 -4.65
C ASN A 19 4.13 4.80 -5.29
N GLU A 20 5.45 4.95 -5.39
CA GLU A 20 6.35 3.86 -5.77
C GLU A 20 6.81 3.18 -4.49
N ILE A 21 6.28 1.99 -4.24
CA ILE A 21 6.39 1.33 -2.94
C ILE A 21 7.03 -0.04 -3.05
N SER A 22 7.63 -0.47 -1.95
CA SER A 22 8.08 -1.86 -1.80
C SER A 22 6.88 -2.74 -1.49
N PHE A 23 6.73 -3.81 -2.25
CA PHE A 23 5.54 -4.68 -2.18
C PHE A 23 5.99 -6.11 -1.95
N ALA A 24 5.57 -6.69 -0.83
CA ALA A 24 5.97 -8.02 -0.41
C ALA A 24 4.84 -9.03 -0.61
N THR A 25 5.22 -10.19 -1.15
CA THR A 25 4.36 -11.36 -1.31
C THR A 25 5.05 -12.58 -0.71
N CYS A 26 4.34 -13.70 -0.64
CA CYS A 26 4.91 -14.97 -0.24
C CYS A 26 4.71 -16.00 -1.36
N GLU A 27 5.76 -16.76 -1.63
CA GLU A 27 5.69 -17.98 -2.43
C GLU A 27 6.01 -19.15 -1.51
N GLY A 28 4.99 -19.88 -1.07
CA GLY A 28 5.14 -20.82 0.04
C GLY A 28 5.59 -20.08 1.28
N ASP A 29 6.72 -20.47 1.84
CA ASP A 29 7.33 -19.79 2.99
C ASP A 29 8.48 -18.85 2.61
N LEU A 30 8.65 -18.56 1.31
CA LEU A 30 9.68 -17.65 0.81
C LEU A 30 9.09 -16.25 0.63
N PRO A 31 9.61 -15.25 1.34
CA PRO A 31 9.20 -13.86 1.10
C PRO A 31 9.79 -13.36 -0.23
N LYS A 32 8.99 -12.59 -0.95
CA LYS A 32 9.39 -11.95 -2.21
C LYS A 32 9.09 -10.47 -2.10
N ILE A 33 9.94 -9.64 -2.69
CA ILE A 33 9.75 -8.18 -2.66
C ILE A 33 10.12 -7.56 -4.01
N ARG A 34 9.39 -6.53 -4.41
CA ARG A 34 9.64 -5.73 -5.61
C ARG A 34 9.01 -4.36 -5.43
N ILE A 35 9.27 -3.46 -6.37
CA ILE A 35 8.62 -2.16 -6.41
C ILE A 35 7.34 -2.28 -7.22
N PHE A 36 6.26 -1.72 -6.70
CA PHE A 36 5.02 -1.46 -7.41
C PHE A 36 4.67 0.02 -7.32
N GLN A 37 3.95 0.51 -8.30
CA GLN A 37 3.33 1.82 -8.22
C GLN A 37 1.87 1.65 -7.80
N ILE A 38 1.44 2.42 -6.79
CA ILE A 38 0.01 2.54 -6.49
C ILE A 38 -0.59 3.36 -7.63
N MET A 39 -1.46 2.73 -8.42
CA MET A 39 -2.02 3.36 -9.62
C MET A 39 -3.21 4.26 -9.31
N ARG A 40 -3.94 3.96 -8.23
CA ARG A 40 -5.11 4.71 -7.80
C ARG A 40 -5.39 4.37 -6.34
N ARG A 41 -5.86 5.34 -5.59
CA ARG A 41 -6.37 5.13 -4.24
C ARG A 41 -7.78 5.72 -4.12
N GLU A 42 -8.68 4.93 -3.57
CA GLU A 42 -10.02 5.36 -3.19
C GLU A 42 -10.21 5.04 -1.71
N ASP A 43 -10.19 6.05 -0.85
CA ASP A 43 -10.21 5.88 0.60
C ASP A 43 -9.11 4.90 1.07
N ASN A 44 -9.50 3.72 1.56
CA ASN A 44 -8.59 2.69 2.06
C ASN A 44 -8.32 1.59 1.02
N MET A 45 -8.70 1.81 -0.23
CA MET A 45 -8.52 0.85 -1.30
C MET A 45 -7.39 1.29 -2.22
N LEU A 46 -6.41 0.42 -2.43
CA LEU A 46 -5.29 0.67 -3.34
C LEU A 46 -5.44 -0.21 -4.58
N TYR A 47 -5.17 0.36 -5.74
CA TYR A 47 -5.28 -0.34 -7.02
C TYR A 47 -3.92 -0.45 -7.69
N PHE A 48 -3.68 -1.61 -8.29
CA PHE A 48 -2.42 -1.96 -8.94
C PHE A 48 -2.66 -2.61 -10.29
N ALA A 49 -1.64 -2.52 -11.14
CA ALA A 49 -1.63 -3.17 -12.43
C ALA A 49 -0.31 -3.91 -12.63
N THR A 50 -0.37 -5.05 -13.29
CA THR A 50 0.81 -5.85 -13.63
C THR A 50 0.55 -6.61 -14.94
N SER A 51 1.47 -7.49 -15.31
CA SER A 51 1.29 -8.41 -16.43
C SER A 51 0.96 -9.79 -15.89
N PRO A 52 0.01 -10.52 -16.53
CA PRO A 52 -0.30 -11.89 -16.11
C PRO A 52 0.87 -12.86 -16.31
N GLU A 53 1.91 -12.46 -17.05
CA GLU A 53 3.09 -13.27 -17.29
C GLU A 53 4.13 -13.16 -16.16
N LYS A 54 4.00 -12.16 -15.27
CA LYS A 54 4.95 -11.97 -14.17
C LYS A 54 4.68 -12.95 -13.04
N ALA A 55 5.76 -13.38 -12.38
CA ALA A 55 5.68 -14.30 -11.25
C ALA A 55 4.79 -13.77 -10.13
N VAL A 56 4.77 -12.46 -9.89
CA VAL A 56 3.97 -11.85 -8.84
C VAL A 56 2.48 -12.13 -9.03
N TRP A 57 1.99 -12.19 -10.27
CA TRP A 57 0.58 -12.49 -10.52
C TRP A 57 0.22 -13.90 -10.02
N ARG A 58 1.06 -14.88 -10.28
CA ARG A 58 0.88 -16.24 -9.77
C ARG A 58 0.98 -16.27 -8.25
N GLU A 59 1.95 -15.56 -7.67
CA GLU A 59 2.13 -15.49 -6.22
C GLU A 59 0.87 -14.96 -5.53
N LEU A 60 0.28 -13.88 -6.06
CA LEU A 60 -0.93 -13.27 -5.50
C LEU A 60 -2.13 -14.20 -5.58
N GLN A 61 -2.26 -14.96 -6.68
CA GLN A 61 -3.36 -15.91 -6.83
C GLN A 61 -3.24 -17.08 -5.86
N GLN A 62 -2.04 -17.51 -5.55
CA GLN A 62 -1.79 -18.60 -4.60
C GLN A 62 -1.84 -18.15 -3.15
N ASN A 63 -1.35 -16.94 -2.86
CA ASN A 63 -1.37 -16.36 -1.53
C ASN A 63 -1.62 -14.86 -1.63
N PRO A 64 -2.84 -14.41 -1.36
CA PRO A 64 -3.21 -13.01 -1.50
C PRO A 64 -2.74 -12.11 -0.36
N ASN A 65 -2.11 -12.65 0.67
CA ASN A 65 -1.60 -11.86 1.79
C ASN A 65 -0.38 -11.05 1.34
N VAL A 66 -0.44 -9.75 1.56
CA VAL A 66 0.63 -8.83 1.14
C VAL A 66 0.89 -7.78 2.20
N GLU A 67 2.08 -7.21 2.09
CA GLU A 67 2.49 -6.06 2.88
C GLU A 67 3.24 -5.11 1.97
N LEU A 68 3.02 -3.81 2.16
CA LEU A 68 3.72 -2.80 1.38
C LEU A 68 4.29 -1.72 2.28
N LEU A 69 5.31 -1.03 1.79
CA LEU A 69 6.02 -0.03 2.56
C LEU A 69 6.37 1.17 1.66
N ALA A 70 5.92 2.35 2.07
CA ALA A 70 6.35 3.63 1.51
C ALA A 70 7.30 4.30 2.50
N TYR A 71 8.37 4.92 2.00
CA TYR A 71 9.35 5.59 2.84
C TYR A 71 9.87 6.85 2.17
N ALA A 72 9.94 7.93 2.93
CA ALA A 72 10.66 9.15 2.56
C ALA A 72 10.91 10.00 3.81
N ASP A 73 12.09 10.58 3.91
CA ASP A 73 12.42 11.61 4.91
C ASP A 73 12.07 11.21 6.35
N ASN A 74 12.51 10.04 6.78
CA ASN A 74 12.29 9.48 8.12
C ASN A 74 10.84 9.08 8.41
N ILE A 75 9.95 9.15 7.43
CA ILE A 75 8.56 8.73 7.58
C ILE A 75 8.36 7.45 6.78
N SER A 76 7.70 6.48 7.40
CA SER A 76 7.28 5.26 6.70
C SER A 76 5.80 4.97 6.97
N VAL A 77 5.15 4.44 5.94
CA VAL A 77 3.77 3.97 6.01
C VAL A 77 3.77 2.52 5.51
N ARG A 78 3.38 1.61 6.40
CA ARG A 78 3.29 0.19 6.08
C ARG A 78 1.83 -0.23 6.08
N CYS A 79 1.40 -0.89 5.03
CA CYS A 79 0.03 -1.36 4.89
C CYS A 79 0.01 -2.87 4.71
N ARG A 80 -0.97 -3.52 5.32
CA ARG A 80 -1.18 -4.96 5.22
C ARG A 80 -2.62 -5.27 4.90
N GLY A 81 -2.83 -6.32 4.12
CA GLY A 81 -4.14 -6.83 3.79
C GLY A 81 -4.06 -8.00 2.84
N MET A 82 -5.22 -8.39 2.32
CA MET A 82 -5.33 -9.42 1.29
C MET A 82 -5.80 -8.78 0.00
N VAL A 83 -5.07 -9.01 -1.08
CA VAL A 83 -5.51 -8.53 -2.39
C VAL A 83 -6.72 -9.31 -2.88
N ASN A 84 -7.50 -8.66 -3.71
CA ASN A 84 -8.53 -9.33 -4.50
C ASN A 84 -8.46 -8.85 -5.94
N PHE A 85 -9.16 -9.55 -6.82
CA PHE A 85 -9.08 -9.31 -8.25
C PHE A 85 -10.36 -8.68 -8.81
N ASP A 86 -11.22 -8.20 -7.91
CA ASP A 86 -12.47 -7.52 -8.24
C ASP A 86 -12.18 -6.05 -8.55
N VAL A 87 -11.75 -5.79 -9.77
CA VAL A 87 -11.51 -4.42 -10.26
C VAL A 87 -12.46 -4.17 -11.42
N GLU A 88 -13.27 -3.13 -11.30
CA GLU A 88 -14.22 -2.76 -12.34
C GLU A 88 -13.51 -2.29 -13.62
N ASP A 89 -14.10 -2.57 -14.77
CA ASP A 89 -13.52 -2.20 -16.06
C ASP A 89 -13.31 -0.69 -16.19
N SER A 90 -14.19 0.12 -15.59
CA SER A 90 -14.02 1.57 -15.56
C SER A 90 -12.77 2.01 -14.82
N VAL A 91 -12.40 1.31 -13.75
CA VAL A 91 -11.16 1.58 -13.00
C VAL A 91 -9.94 1.15 -13.81
N LYS A 92 -10.00 0.00 -14.46
CA LYS A 92 -8.92 -0.49 -15.34
C LYS A 92 -8.65 0.51 -16.46
N GLN A 93 -9.71 0.99 -17.11
CA GLN A 93 -9.61 1.99 -18.17
C GLN A 93 -9.01 3.30 -17.65
N TRP A 94 -9.47 3.75 -16.48
CA TRP A 94 -8.95 4.96 -15.86
C TRP A 94 -7.45 4.84 -15.58
N ILE A 95 -7.01 3.72 -15.02
CA ILE A 95 -5.60 3.45 -14.72
C ILE A 95 -4.78 3.49 -16.01
N TYR A 96 -5.26 2.81 -17.04
CA TYR A 96 -4.60 2.78 -18.35
C TYR A 96 -4.47 4.19 -18.93
N ASP A 97 -5.53 4.97 -18.90
CA ASP A 97 -5.57 6.32 -19.47
C ASP A 97 -4.70 7.33 -18.68
N ASN A 98 -4.51 7.09 -17.40
CA ASN A 98 -3.79 8.01 -16.51
C ASN A 98 -2.35 7.59 -16.22
N ASN A 99 -1.83 6.60 -16.93
CA ASN A 99 -0.45 6.16 -16.78
C ASN A 99 0.21 6.01 -18.15
N SER A 100 1.12 6.94 -18.45
CA SER A 100 1.78 7.00 -19.76
C SER A 100 2.67 5.80 -20.05
N VAL A 101 3.18 5.12 -19.02
CA VAL A 101 4.00 3.91 -19.20
C VAL A 101 3.11 2.78 -19.71
N LEU A 102 1.92 2.63 -19.14
CA LEU A 102 1.00 1.57 -19.53
C LEU A 102 0.51 1.75 -20.97
N SER A 103 0.11 2.96 -21.31
CA SER A 103 -0.36 3.26 -22.68
C SER A 103 0.77 3.15 -23.72
N ARG A 104 2.02 3.30 -23.30
CA ARG A 104 3.17 3.12 -24.17
C ARG A 104 3.51 1.65 -24.39
N LEU A 105 3.30 0.81 -23.37
CA LEU A 105 3.71 -0.61 -23.39
C LEU A 105 2.60 -1.56 -23.85
N TYR A 106 1.35 -1.20 -23.65
CA TYR A 106 0.20 -2.06 -23.95
C TYR A 106 -0.76 -1.36 -24.90
N ASP A 107 -1.35 -2.12 -25.83
CA ASP A 107 -2.33 -1.59 -26.78
C ASP A 107 -3.66 -1.22 -26.08
N SER A 108 -4.02 -1.96 -25.05
CA SER A 108 -5.20 -1.70 -24.23
C SER A 108 -5.01 -2.31 -22.86
N TRP A 109 -5.92 -1.98 -21.92
CA TRP A 109 -5.87 -2.58 -20.59
C TRP A 109 -6.23 -4.08 -20.58
N GLU A 110 -6.85 -4.59 -21.62
CA GLU A 110 -7.32 -5.99 -21.69
C GLU A 110 -6.19 -7.01 -21.59
N GLY A 111 -4.98 -6.65 -22.03
CA GLY A 111 -3.80 -7.52 -21.92
C GLY A 111 -3.10 -7.46 -20.56
N MET A 112 -3.61 -6.67 -19.64
CA MET A 112 -3.01 -6.45 -18.32
C MET A 112 -3.74 -7.22 -17.23
N ALA A 113 -3.11 -7.35 -16.08
CA ALA A 113 -3.71 -7.92 -14.88
C ALA A 113 -3.85 -6.84 -13.82
N PHE A 114 -5.00 -6.78 -13.17
CA PHE A 114 -5.33 -5.77 -12.16
C PHE A 114 -5.71 -6.43 -10.85
N PHE A 115 -5.36 -5.79 -9.76
CA PHE A 115 -5.78 -6.23 -8.43
C PHE A 115 -5.91 -5.02 -7.52
N CYS A 116 -6.59 -5.21 -6.40
CA CYS A 116 -6.75 -4.17 -5.41
C CYS A 116 -6.46 -4.70 -4.02
N LEU A 117 -6.11 -3.78 -3.14
CA LEU A 117 -5.79 -4.07 -1.75
C LEU A 117 -6.65 -3.20 -0.84
N PRO A 118 -7.68 -3.79 -0.21
CA PRO A 118 -8.32 -3.12 0.91
C PRO A 118 -7.35 -3.14 2.09
N ILE A 119 -6.94 -1.98 2.56
CA ILE A 119 -6.00 -1.89 3.68
C ILE A 119 -6.71 -2.34 4.95
N VAL A 120 -6.17 -3.36 5.61
CA VAL A 120 -6.69 -3.85 6.90
C VAL A 120 -5.95 -3.22 8.06
N GLU A 121 -4.63 -3.15 7.97
CA GLU A 121 -3.80 -2.53 9.00
C GLU A 121 -2.83 -1.55 8.36
N LEU A 122 -2.61 -0.43 9.03
CA LEU A 122 -1.68 0.60 8.60
C LEU A 122 -0.86 1.06 9.79
N ASP A 123 0.47 1.07 9.61
CA ASP A 123 1.42 1.60 10.59
C ASP A 123 2.03 2.89 10.05
N TYR A 124 1.88 3.95 10.81
CA TYR A 124 2.52 5.24 10.55
C TYR A 124 3.68 5.42 11.51
N TYR A 125 4.85 5.71 10.97
CA TYR A 125 6.07 5.82 11.75
C TYR A 125 6.84 7.07 11.31
N ASP A 126 7.02 8.01 12.22
CA ASP A 126 7.73 9.25 11.96
C ASP A 126 8.86 9.42 12.97
N LEU A 127 10.10 9.34 12.48
CA LEU A 127 11.31 9.50 13.29
C LEU A 127 11.74 10.97 13.41
N THR A 128 11.03 11.90 12.78
CA THR A 128 11.42 13.31 12.76
C THR A 128 11.33 13.97 14.15
N PRO A 129 10.23 13.80 14.90
CA PRO A 129 10.15 14.41 16.21
C PRO A 129 10.87 13.59 17.29
N THR A 130 11.10 14.22 18.43
CA THR A 130 11.62 13.55 19.62
C THR A 130 10.61 13.70 20.76
N PRO A 131 10.00 12.61 21.25
CA PRO A 131 10.15 11.23 20.80
C PRO A 131 9.49 10.97 19.44
N PRO A 132 9.86 9.88 18.76
CA PRO A 132 9.23 9.51 17.50
C PRO A 132 7.73 9.24 17.65
N VAL A 133 7.01 9.39 16.55
CA VAL A 133 5.58 9.09 16.51
C VAL A 133 5.36 7.73 15.86
N PHE A 134 4.59 6.87 16.55
CA PHE A 134 4.16 5.59 16.03
C PHE A 134 2.66 5.48 16.22
N LYS A 135 1.93 5.15 15.15
CA LYS A 135 0.50 4.87 15.23
C LYS A 135 0.17 3.62 14.42
N HIS A 136 -0.60 2.76 15.05
CA HIS A 136 -1.14 1.57 14.41
C HIS A 136 -2.65 1.73 14.25
N PHE A 137 -3.13 1.57 13.03
CA PHE A 137 -4.54 1.65 12.69
C PHE A 137 -5.02 0.28 12.23
N ASN A 138 -6.08 -0.22 12.87
CA ASN A 138 -6.81 -1.36 12.35
C ASN A 138 -8.05 -0.79 11.64
N LEU A 139 -8.04 -0.80 10.31
CA LEU A 139 -9.09 -0.17 9.52
C LEU A 139 -10.35 -1.03 9.44
N LYS A 140 -10.25 -2.29 9.86
CA LYS A 140 -11.39 -3.21 9.90
C LYS A 140 -12.24 -3.00 11.16
N THR A 141 -11.59 -2.74 12.29
CA THR A 141 -12.26 -2.53 13.58
C THR A 141 -12.38 -1.07 13.97
N GLY A 142 -11.59 -0.18 13.34
CA GLY A 142 -11.49 1.22 13.72
C GLY A 142 -10.58 1.47 14.92
N GLU A 143 -9.94 0.45 15.44
CA GLU A 143 -9.08 0.54 16.61
C GLU A 143 -7.77 1.26 16.25
N VAL A 144 -7.35 2.18 17.12
CA VAL A 144 -6.09 2.92 16.98
C VAL A 144 -5.28 2.72 18.25
N SER A 145 -4.01 2.37 18.07
CA SER A 145 -3.09 2.18 19.18
C SER A 145 -1.75 2.83 18.85
N ASN A 146 -0.95 3.04 19.89
CA ASN A 146 0.45 3.40 19.67
C ASN A 146 1.20 2.15 19.23
N GLY A 147 2.07 2.30 18.24
CA GLY A 147 2.99 1.26 17.84
C GLY A 147 4.12 1.13 18.86
N PHE A 148 5.22 0.53 18.45
CA PHE A 148 6.37 0.38 19.32
C PHE A 148 6.85 1.75 19.80
N VAL A 149 6.99 1.90 21.11
CA VAL A 149 7.61 3.08 21.74
C VAL A 149 8.75 2.59 22.62
N GLY A 150 9.96 2.92 22.23
CA GLY A 150 11.13 2.54 23.03
C GLY A 150 11.14 3.25 24.37
N SER A 151 11.31 2.49 25.45
CA SER A 151 11.35 3.03 26.81
C SER A 151 12.55 3.96 27.06
N ARG A 152 13.51 3.96 26.14
CA ARG A 152 14.74 4.76 26.28
C ARG A 152 14.81 5.94 25.31
N PHE A 153 13.71 6.25 24.61
CA PHE A 153 13.69 7.43 23.77
C PHE A 153 13.72 8.69 24.62
N LYS A 154 14.49 9.68 24.19
CA LYS A 154 14.48 10.99 24.81
C LYS A 154 13.15 11.67 24.52
N SER A 155 12.67 12.49 25.44
CA SER A 155 11.42 13.25 25.27
C SER A 155 11.62 14.54 24.49
N LYS A 156 12.85 15.04 24.38
CA LYS A 156 13.25 16.20 23.55
C LYS A 156 14.76 16.23 23.35
#